data_a033bd97544d6918d8693df2a12d5fb2
#
_entry.id   a033bd97544d6918d8693df2a12d5fb2
#
_cell.length_a   1.000
_cell.length_b   1.000
_cell.length_c   1.000
_cell.angle_alpha   90.00
_cell.angle_beta   90.00
_cell.angle_gamma   90.00
#
_symmetry.space_group_name_H-M   'P 1'
#
loop_
_entity.id
_entity.type
_entity.pdbx_description
1 polymer ?
#
loop_
_entity_poly.entity_id
_entity_poly.type
_entity_poly.pdbx_seq_one_letter_code
_entity_poly.pdbx_strand_id
1 'polypeptide(L)'
;ADWRRREPGRHARSAFRAAAAAGTLTLIAGFWLLTPGAERLRDFKPSEFKFLSQIQSFPDTRVVATSTDIRGRVDRVESPHLRFAPGLSLKHTEPLPPTTVVLTDGDRPVFLYDRHSAAEVLFARDTLSYAGYELVDRPGSVLILLSGGGLAVPCAIASGADRIRILHANPQVADLIRTHYGLPVTAGNPRSYLTQS
;
A
#
# COMPACT_ATOMS: atom_id res chain seq x y z
N ALA A 1 5.08 36.94 65.13
CA ALA A 1 4.41 36.21 64.04
C ALA A 1 4.87 36.86 62.73
N ASP A 2 5.88 36.27 62.14
CA ASP A 2 6.55 36.81 60.94
C ASP A 2 5.88 36.17 59.69
N TRP A 3 4.98 36.95 59.07
CA TRP A 3 4.26 36.55 57.87
C TRP A 3 5.11 36.89 56.65
N ARG A 4 6.01 35.98 56.27
CA ARG A 4 6.78 36.13 55.06
C ARG A 4 5.86 36.22 53.84
N ARG A 5 5.73 37.40 53.28
CA ARG A 5 5.11 37.64 51.97
C ARG A 5 5.85 36.79 50.93
N ARG A 6 5.27 35.69 50.52
CA ARG A 6 5.70 34.95 49.34
C ARG A 6 5.42 35.84 48.13
N GLU A 7 6.41 36.32 47.47
CA GLU A 7 6.28 37.04 46.22
C GLU A 7 5.85 36.09 45.10
N PRO A 8 4.57 36.15 44.63
CA PRO A 8 4.10 35.20 43.61
C PRO A 8 4.60 35.49 42.18
N GLY A 9 5.40 36.54 42.01
CA GLY A 9 5.75 37.07 40.69
C GLY A 9 6.93 36.41 39.97
N ARG A 10 7.88 35.80 40.70
CA ARG A 10 9.08 35.24 40.04
C ARG A 10 8.83 33.90 39.36
N HIS A 11 8.12 33.00 39.99
CA HIS A 11 7.83 31.70 39.42
C HIS A 11 6.85 31.76 38.22
N ALA A 12 5.86 32.68 38.29
CA ALA A 12 4.96 32.89 37.17
C ALA A 12 5.65 33.48 35.93
N ARG A 13 6.58 34.41 36.13
CA ARG A 13 7.39 34.99 35.01
C ARG A 13 8.35 33.97 34.39
N SER A 14 8.97 33.09 35.18
CA SER A 14 9.85 32.04 34.66
C SER A 14 9.05 30.95 33.91
N ALA A 15 7.89 30.57 34.41
CA ALA A 15 6.99 29.63 33.73
C ALA A 15 6.48 30.19 32.39
N PHE A 16 6.10 31.48 32.37
CA PHE A 16 5.67 32.14 31.12
C PHE A 16 6.80 32.23 30.09
N ARG A 17 8.03 32.56 30.52
CA ARG A 17 9.20 32.56 29.62
C ARG A 17 9.53 31.18 29.07
N ALA A 18 9.42 30.14 29.89
CA ALA A 18 9.62 28.76 29.46
C ALA A 18 8.56 28.30 28.45
N ALA A 19 7.29 28.65 28.71
CA ALA A 19 6.20 28.33 27.80
C ALA A 19 6.32 29.08 26.45
N ALA A 20 6.69 30.37 26.50
CA ALA A 20 6.94 31.15 25.28
C ALA A 20 8.13 30.60 24.48
N ALA A 21 9.23 30.23 25.13
CA ALA A 21 10.39 29.62 24.46
C ALA A 21 10.03 28.25 23.83
N ALA A 22 9.28 27.41 24.53
CA ALA A 22 8.79 26.14 24.01
C ALA A 22 7.88 26.34 22.78
N GLY A 23 6.94 27.30 22.86
CA GLY A 23 6.05 27.65 21.75
C GLY A 23 6.83 28.14 20.52
N THR A 24 7.85 29.00 20.73
CA THR A 24 8.69 29.49 19.64
C THR A 24 9.51 28.36 18.99
N LEU A 25 10.09 27.46 19.79
CA LEU A 25 10.81 26.29 19.28
C LEU A 25 9.89 25.35 18.45
N THR A 26 8.66 25.14 18.93
CA THR A 26 7.67 24.34 18.18
C THR A 26 7.31 24.98 16.84
N LEU A 27 7.11 26.31 16.82
CA LEU A 27 6.83 27.04 15.58
C LEU A 27 8.01 27.01 14.60
N ILE A 28 9.24 27.18 15.10
CA ILE A 28 10.45 27.09 14.27
C ILE A 28 10.62 25.68 13.72
N ALA A 29 10.44 24.65 14.53
CA ALA A 29 10.50 23.25 14.08
C ALA A 29 9.39 22.95 13.07
N GLY A 30 8.16 23.42 13.31
CA GLY A 30 7.04 23.29 12.37
C GLY A 30 7.32 24.01 11.03
N PHE A 31 7.85 25.22 11.08
CA PHE A 31 8.24 25.98 9.89
C PHE A 31 9.36 25.26 9.11
N TRP A 32 10.37 24.76 9.81
CA TRP A 32 11.45 23.97 9.20
C TRP A 32 10.93 22.71 8.49
N LEU A 33 9.95 22.01 9.07
CA LEU A 33 9.31 20.84 8.46
C LEU A 33 8.49 21.17 7.22
N LEU A 34 8.06 22.42 7.05
CA LEU A 34 7.31 22.90 5.90
C LEU A 34 8.19 23.51 4.79
N THR A 35 9.49 23.69 5.03
CA THR A 35 10.40 24.25 4.03
C THR A 35 10.85 23.19 3.02
N PRO A 36 11.20 23.60 1.77
CA PRO A 36 11.73 22.68 0.76
C PRO A 36 12.97 21.88 1.18
N GLY A 37 13.76 22.41 2.13
CA GLY A 37 14.91 21.69 2.70
C GLY A 37 14.54 20.48 3.56
N ALA A 38 13.31 20.43 4.06
CA ALA A 38 12.79 19.27 4.82
C ALA A 38 12.44 18.09 3.92
N GLU A 39 12.39 18.24 2.60
CA GLU A 39 12.19 17.12 1.66
C GLU A 39 13.27 16.07 1.84
N ARG A 40 14.52 16.47 2.12
CA ARG A 40 15.63 15.55 2.40
C ARG A 40 15.42 14.72 3.68
N LEU A 41 14.71 15.28 4.68
CA LEU A 41 14.34 14.56 5.90
C LEU A 41 13.14 13.62 5.68
N ARG A 42 12.37 13.88 4.62
CA ARG A 42 11.25 13.05 4.18
C ARG A 42 11.67 12.01 3.13
N ASP A 43 12.90 12.13 2.60
CA ASP A 43 13.42 11.19 1.61
C ASP A 43 13.67 9.84 2.29
N PHE A 44 12.65 9.01 2.19
CA PHE A 44 12.68 7.66 2.71
C PHE A 44 13.58 6.82 1.82
N LYS A 45 14.76 6.47 2.32
CA LYS A 45 15.63 5.49 1.70
C LYS A 45 15.32 4.12 2.31
N PRO A 46 14.61 3.25 1.58
CA PRO A 46 14.36 1.91 2.08
C PRO A 46 15.67 1.16 2.23
N SER A 47 15.75 0.26 3.22
CA SER A 47 16.88 -0.66 3.37
C SER A 47 17.07 -1.47 2.09
N GLU A 48 18.31 -1.85 1.78
CA GLU A 48 18.66 -2.71 0.64
C GLU A 48 17.91 -4.05 0.62
N PHE A 49 17.48 -4.53 1.78
CA PHE A 49 16.67 -5.75 1.92
C PHE A 49 15.19 -5.56 1.58
N LYS A 50 14.73 -4.33 1.43
CA LYS A 50 13.36 -4.04 1.05
C LYS A 50 13.11 -4.35 -0.42
N PHE A 51 11.91 -4.85 -0.71
CA PHE A 51 11.53 -5.21 -2.07
C PHE A 51 11.65 -4.02 -3.05
N LEU A 52 11.32 -2.80 -2.60
CA LEU A 52 11.50 -1.58 -3.40
C LEU A 52 12.96 -1.40 -3.87
N SER A 53 13.91 -1.58 -2.95
CA SER A 53 15.33 -1.45 -3.29
C SER A 53 15.80 -2.53 -4.27
N GLN A 54 15.28 -3.74 -4.12
CA GLN A 54 15.60 -4.86 -5.00
C GLN A 54 15.07 -4.63 -6.41
N ILE A 55 13.81 -4.22 -6.56
CA ILE A 55 13.24 -3.98 -7.89
C ILE A 55 13.80 -2.73 -8.57
N GLN A 56 14.25 -1.73 -7.82
CA GLN A 56 14.92 -0.56 -8.36
C GLN A 56 16.30 -0.88 -8.97
N SER A 57 16.86 -2.03 -8.66
CA SER A 57 18.10 -2.50 -9.32
C SER A 57 17.87 -2.98 -10.75
N PHE A 58 16.62 -3.26 -11.15
CA PHE A 58 16.30 -3.63 -12.52
C PHE A 58 16.34 -2.40 -13.45
N PRO A 59 16.87 -2.54 -14.66
CA PRO A 59 16.90 -1.43 -15.61
C PRO A 59 15.47 -0.93 -15.90
N ASP A 60 15.37 0.34 -16.25
CA ASP A 60 14.10 1.01 -16.61
C ASP A 60 12.98 0.95 -15.57
N THR A 61 13.32 0.58 -14.33
CA THR A 61 12.37 0.60 -13.22
C THR A 61 12.14 2.02 -12.72
N ARG A 62 10.88 2.41 -12.58
CA ARG A 62 10.47 3.75 -12.16
C ARG A 62 9.43 3.71 -11.05
N VAL A 63 9.63 4.53 -10.02
CA VAL A 63 8.56 4.87 -9.06
C VAL A 63 7.71 5.95 -9.73
N VAL A 64 6.51 5.58 -10.15
CA VAL A 64 5.61 6.48 -10.92
C VAL A 64 4.69 7.31 -10.03
N ALA A 65 4.45 6.87 -8.81
CA ALA A 65 3.71 7.62 -7.80
C ALA A 65 4.09 7.20 -6.40
N THR A 66 4.07 8.15 -5.48
CA THR A 66 4.24 7.92 -4.04
C THR A 66 3.15 8.68 -3.29
N SER A 67 2.52 8.02 -2.35
CA SER A 67 1.55 8.62 -1.43
C SER A 67 1.88 8.20 0.00
N THR A 68 1.68 9.10 0.96
CA THR A 68 1.97 8.85 2.37
C THR A 68 0.80 9.32 3.23
N ASP A 69 0.33 8.46 4.11
CA ASP A 69 -0.65 8.79 5.13
C ASP A 69 -0.27 8.18 6.49
N ILE A 70 -1.19 8.24 7.46
CA ILE A 70 -0.98 7.69 8.81
C ILE A 70 -0.79 6.16 8.83
N ARG A 71 -1.08 5.47 7.74
CA ARG A 71 -0.97 4.01 7.60
C ARG A 71 0.30 3.57 6.90
N GLY A 72 1.13 4.52 6.49
CA GLY A 72 2.40 4.29 5.85
C GLY A 72 2.53 4.94 4.48
N ARG A 73 3.61 4.63 3.82
CA ARG A 73 3.93 5.07 2.46
C ARG A 73 3.50 4.00 1.46
N VAL A 74 2.84 4.43 0.39
CA VAL A 74 2.48 3.57 -0.74
C VAL A 74 3.21 4.07 -1.98
N ASP A 75 4.01 3.20 -2.57
CA ASP A 75 4.75 3.46 -3.81
C ASP A 75 4.16 2.62 -4.95
N ARG A 76 3.90 3.25 -6.10
CA ARG A 76 3.56 2.58 -7.35
C ARG A 76 4.80 2.51 -8.23
N VAL A 77 5.18 1.31 -8.62
CA VAL A 77 6.41 1.03 -9.36
C VAL A 77 6.10 0.28 -10.64
N GLU A 78 6.68 0.73 -11.73
CA GLU A 78 6.61 0.09 -13.03
C GLU A 78 8.00 -0.36 -13.47
N SER A 79 8.09 -1.58 -14.01
CA SER A 79 9.33 -2.13 -14.57
C SER A 79 8.99 -3.08 -15.70
N PRO A 80 9.63 -2.92 -16.88
CA PRO A 80 9.43 -3.83 -18.01
C PRO A 80 10.02 -5.22 -17.77
N HIS A 81 10.90 -5.34 -16.78
CA HIS A 81 11.59 -6.58 -16.44
C HIS A 81 10.91 -7.37 -15.32
N LEU A 82 9.90 -6.78 -14.68
CA LEU A 82 9.21 -7.44 -13.60
C LEU A 82 8.27 -8.51 -14.16
N ARG A 83 8.53 -9.73 -13.77
CA ARG A 83 7.69 -10.90 -14.07
C ARG A 83 7.44 -11.63 -12.77
N PHE A 84 6.19 -11.62 -12.33
CA PHE A 84 5.81 -12.23 -11.07
C PHE A 84 4.50 -12.99 -11.21
N ALA A 85 4.58 -14.29 -11.13
CA ALA A 85 3.42 -15.18 -11.07
C ALA A 85 3.78 -16.40 -10.21
N PRO A 86 3.69 -16.28 -8.87
CA PRO A 86 4.08 -17.36 -7.97
C PRO A 86 3.22 -18.60 -8.22
N GLY A 87 3.87 -19.76 -8.28
CA GLY A 87 3.20 -21.02 -8.56
C GLY A 87 2.75 -21.21 -10.01
N LEU A 88 3.28 -20.41 -10.95
CA LEU A 88 3.05 -20.61 -12.37
C LEU A 88 3.62 -21.96 -12.83
N SER A 89 2.85 -22.66 -13.61
CA SER A 89 3.25 -23.95 -14.20
C SER A 89 4.46 -23.80 -15.12
N LEU A 90 5.40 -24.73 -15.05
CA LEU A 90 6.53 -24.80 -15.99
C LEU A 90 6.10 -25.10 -17.44
N LYS A 91 4.84 -25.50 -17.64
CA LYS A 91 4.27 -25.71 -18.98
C LYS A 91 3.74 -24.43 -19.60
N HIS A 92 3.64 -23.35 -18.82
CA HIS A 92 3.21 -22.05 -19.33
C HIS A 92 4.31 -21.44 -20.20
N THR A 93 4.04 -21.20 -21.47
CA THR A 93 4.99 -20.69 -22.46
C THR A 93 4.68 -19.26 -22.92
N GLU A 94 3.47 -18.79 -22.63
CA GLU A 94 3.03 -17.47 -23.03
C GLU A 94 3.67 -16.35 -22.16
N PRO A 95 3.89 -15.17 -22.71
CA PRO A 95 4.39 -14.06 -21.93
C PRO A 95 3.36 -13.60 -20.89
N LEU A 96 3.83 -13.28 -19.69
CA LEU A 96 2.98 -12.66 -18.67
C LEU A 96 2.64 -11.21 -19.07
N PRO A 97 1.44 -10.73 -18.71
CA PRO A 97 1.07 -9.35 -18.96
C PRO A 97 1.99 -8.37 -18.23
N PRO A 98 2.13 -7.14 -18.72
CA PRO A 98 2.80 -6.07 -17.99
C PRO A 98 2.21 -5.92 -16.58
N THR A 99 3.05 -5.54 -15.65
CA THR A 99 2.69 -5.57 -14.24
C THR A 99 3.14 -4.29 -13.54
N THR A 100 2.22 -3.64 -12.86
CA THR A 100 2.51 -2.55 -11.92
C THR A 100 2.56 -3.13 -10.51
N VAL A 101 3.54 -2.70 -9.73
CA VAL A 101 3.66 -3.11 -8.31
C VAL A 101 3.27 -1.97 -7.40
N VAL A 102 2.43 -2.27 -6.46
CA VAL A 102 2.09 -1.37 -5.34
C VAL A 102 2.77 -1.89 -4.09
N LEU A 103 3.61 -1.06 -3.49
CA LEU A 103 4.38 -1.38 -2.28
C LEU A 103 3.88 -0.56 -1.11
N THR A 104 3.70 -1.19 0.05
CA THR A 104 3.47 -0.50 1.31
C THR A 104 4.76 -0.50 2.13
N ASP A 105 5.24 0.69 2.52
CA ASP A 105 6.50 0.91 3.25
C ASP A 105 7.75 0.30 2.57
N GLY A 106 7.75 0.32 1.23
CA GLY A 106 8.82 -0.23 0.42
C GLY A 106 8.89 -1.76 0.40
N ASP A 107 7.86 -2.41 0.93
CA ASP A 107 7.72 -3.85 1.03
C ASP A 107 6.27 -4.25 0.74
N ARG A 108 5.82 -5.46 1.12
CA ARG A 108 4.44 -5.94 0.96
C ARG A 108 3.88 -5.68 -0.45
N PRO A 109 4.43 -6.33 -1.48
CA PRO A 109 4.02 -6.09 -2.85
C PRO A 109 2.60 -6.57 -3.12
N VAL A 110 1.86 -5.76 -3.87
CA VAL A 110 0.62 -6.12 -4.54
C VAL A 110 0.83 -5.92 -6.02
N PHE A 111 0.76 -7.00 -6.78
CA PHE A 111 0.96 -6.97 -8.22
C PHE A 111 -0.36 -6.70 -8.92
N LEU A 112 -0.41 -5.67 -9.73
CA LEU A 112 -1.52 -5.31 -10.58
C LEU A 112 -1.15 -5.66 -12.01
N TYR A 113 -1.81 -6.67 -12.56
CA TYR A 113 -1.55 -7.15 -13.91
C TYR A 113 -2.39 -6.34 -14.90
N ASP A 114 -1.77 -5.82 -15.92
CA ASP A 114 -2.49 -5.08 -16.96
C ASP A 114 -3.50 -5.99 -17.65
N ARG A 115 -4.66 -5.41 -17.91
CA ARG A 115 -5.80 -6.12 -18.46
C ARG A 115 -6.48 -5.25 -19.49
N HIS A 116 -6.17 -5.47 -20.76
CA HIS A 116 -6.94 -4.88 -21.87
C HIS A 116 -8.06 -5.84 -22.29
N SER A 117 -7.92 -7.15 -22.02
CA SER A 117 -8.93 -8.17 -22.30
C SER A 117 -8.98 -9.23 -21.21
N ALA A 118 -10.07 -10.01 -21.17
CA ALA A 118 -10.16 -11.17 -20.28
C ALA A 118 -9.10 -12.24 -20.63
N ALA A 119 -8.67 -12.32 -21.89
CA ALA A 119 -7.66 -13.26 -22.34
C ALA A 119 -6.30 -13.04 -21.67
N GLU A 120 -5.92 -11.82 -21.38
CA GLU A 120 -4.63 -11.50 -20.76
C GLU A 120 -4.45 -12.03 -19.34
N VAL A 121 -5.56 -12.29 -18.64
CA VAL A 121 -5.52 -12.87 -17.30
C VAL A 121 -5.60 -14.40 -17.28
N LEU A 122 -5.70 -15.05 -18.44
CA LEU A 122 -5.82 -16.52 -18.50
C LEU A 122 -4.60 -17.25 -17.98
N PHE A 123 -3.40 -16.62 -17.98
CA PHE A 123 -2.22 -17.18 -17.33
C PHE A 123 -2.48 -17.60 -15.89
N ALA A 124 -3.42 -16.94 -15.21
CA ALA A 124 -3.78 -17.24 -13.83
C ALA A 124 -4.28 -18.68 -13.65
N ARG A 125 -4.87 -19.28 -14.70
CA ARG A 125 -5.31 -20.69 -14.69
C ARG A 125 -4.15 -21.67 -14.57
N ASP A 126 -2.97 -21.28 -15.02
CA ASP A 126 -1.76 -22.08 -14.95
C ASP A 126 -1.01 -21.89 -13.62
N THR A 127 -1.60 -21.21 -12.65
CA THR A 127 -1.00 -20.98 -11.34
C THR A 127 -1.59 -21.90 -10.27
N LEU A 128 -0.77 -22.25 -9.26
CA LEU A 128 -1.25 -23.01 -8.11
C LEU A 128 -2.41 -22.31 -7.38
N SER A 129 -2.43 -20.99 -7.38
CA SER A 129 -3.51 -20.20 -6.76
C SER A 129 -4.87 -20.42 -7.42
N TYR A 130 -4.90 -20.88 -8.65
CA TYR A 130 -6.15 -21.18 -9.38
C TYR A 130 -6.76 -22.55 -9.01
N ALA A 131 -5.99 -23.45 -8.39
CA ALA A 131 -6.44 -24.81 -8.11
C ALA A 131 -7.78 -24.89 -7.34
N GLY A 132 -8.06 -23.91 -6.46
CA GLY A 132 -9.32 -23.84 -5.76
C GLY A 132 -10.53 -23.60 -6.68
N TYR A 133 -10.34 -22.93 -7.80
CA TYR A 133 -11.39 -22.66 -8.78
C TYR A 133 -11.70 -23.88 -9.67
N GLU A 134 -10.72 -24.75 -9.88
CA GLU A 134 -10.91 -26.03 -10.61
C GLU A 134 -11.87 -26.98 -9.90
N LEU A 135 -12.08 -26.80 -8.58
CA LEU A 135 -12.98 -27.61 -7.78
C LEU A 135 -14.44 -27.10 -7.81
N VAL A 136 -14.68 -25.96 -8.46
CA VAL A 136 -15.99 -25.31 -8.51
C VAL A 136 -16.41 -25.12 -9.96
N ASP A 137 -17.47 -25.82 -10.39
CA ASP A 137 -17.91 -25.79 -11.79
C ASP A 137 -18.22 -24.38 -12.30
N ARG A 138 -18.79 -23.52 -11.45
CA ARG A 138 -19.07 -22.12 -11.81
C ARG A 138 -19.09 -21.25 -10.54
N PRO A 139 -18.07 -20.46 -10.28
CA PRO A 139 -18.08 -19.54 -9.14
C PRO A 139 -19.00 -18.35 -9.42
N GLY A 140 -20.21 -18.34 -8.84
CA GLY A 140 -21.16 -17.23 -9.00
C GLY A 140 -20.69 -15.96 -8.33
N SER A 141 -20.07 -16.04 -7.16
CA SER A 141 -19.61 -14.88 -6.38
C SER A 141 -18.30 -15.19 -5.67
N VAL A 142 -17.31 -14.33 -5.84
CA VAL A 142 -15.97 -14.44 -5.22
C VAL A 142 -15.72 -13.25 -4.32
N LEU A 143 -15.33 -13.51 -3.07
CA LEU A 143 -14.82 -12.52 -2.13
C LEU A 143 -13.32 -12.72 -1.96
N ILE A 144 -12.54 -11.70 -2.34
CA ILE A 144 -11.09 -11.68 -2.20
C ILE A 144 -10.74 -10.91 -0.92
N LEU A 145 -10.12 -11.58 0.03
CA LEU A 145 -9.61 -10.96 1.25
C LEU A 145 -8.12 -10.65 1.09
N LEU A 146 -7.76 -9.37 1.20
CA LEU A 146 -6.36 -8.88 1.18
C LEU A 146 -5.60 -9.12 -0.13
N SER A 147 -6.26 -9.21 -1.25
CA SER A 147 -5.70 -9.34 -2.62
C SER A 147 -4.55 -10.35 -2.82
N GLY A 148 -4.06 -11.03 -1.77
CA GLY A 148 -3.11 -12.14 -1.85
C GLY A 148 -1.84 -11.87 -2.67
N GLY A 149 -1.22 -10.67 -2.54
CA GLY A 149 -0.09 -10.29 -3.38
C GLY A 149 -0.48 -9.92 -4.82
N GLY A 150 -1.78 -9.86 -5.14
CA GLY A 150 -2.32 -9.43 -6.43
C GLY A 150 -2.84 -10.54 -7.33
N LEU A 151 -2.35 -11.77 -7.22
CA LEU A 151 -2.72 -12.88 -8.12
C LEU A 151 -4.18 -13.35 -7.95
N ALA A 152 -4.78 -13.14 -6.77
CA ALA A 152 -6.17 -13.55 -6.51
C ALA A 152 -7.19 -12.86 -7.43
N VAL A 153 -6.91 -11.63 -7.87
CA VAL A 153 -7.80 -10.89 -8.78
C VAL A 153 -7.81 -11.51 -10.19
N PRO A 154 -6.66 -11.73 -10.86
CA PRO A 154 -6.61 -12.48 -12.11
C PRO A 154 -7.26 -13.86 -12.02
N CYS A 155 -7.04 -14.62 -10.95
CA CYS A 155 -7.67 -15.93 -10.77
C CYS A 155 -9.20 -15.82 -10.75
N ALA A 156 -9.76 -14.87 -10.01
CA ALA A 156 -11.21 -14.68 -9.96
C ALA A 156 -11.79 -14.25 -11.31
N ILE A 157 -11.09 -13.41 -12.06
CA ILE A 157 -11.51 -13.01 -13.40
C ILE A 157 -11.43 -14.21 -14.38
N ALA A 158 -10.31 -14.94 -14.37
CA ALA A 158 -10.09 -16.09 -15.24
C ALA A 158 -11.10 -17.24 -14.95
N SER A 159 -11.62 -17.35 -13.72
CA SER A 159 -12.63 -18.34 -13.37
C SER A 159 -14.02 -18.04 -13.96
N GLY A 160 -14.23 -16.82 -14.48
CA GLY A 160 -15.53 -16.40 -15.00
C GLY A 160 -16.56 -16.12 -13.91
N ALA A 161 -16.12 -15.72 -12.72
CA ALA A 161 -17.02 -15.36 -11.63
C ALA A 161 -17.97 -14.22 -12.01
N ASP A 162 -19.28 -14.37 -11.74
CA ASP A 162 -20.29 -13.37 -12.06
C ASP A 162 -20.11 -12.09 -11.24
N ARG A 163 -19.67 -12.23 -10.00
CA ARG A 163 -19.42 -11.13 -9.06
C ARG A 163 -18.11 -11.29 -8.33
N ILE A 164 -17.27 -10.27 -8.38
CA ILE A 164 -16.01 -10.21 -7.66
C ILE A 164 -16.05 -9.03 -6.70
N ARG A 165 -15.82 -9.27 -5.42
CA ARG A 165 -15.67 -8.25 -4.38
C ARG A 165 -14.29 -8.39 -3.77
N ILE A 166 -13.66 -7.26 -3.52
CA ILE A 166 -12.30 -7.22 -2.95
C ILE A 166 -12.35 -6.42 -1.66
N LEU A 167 -11.71 -6.93 -0.63
CA LEU A 167 -11.53 -6.25 0.65
C LEU A 167 -10.03 -6.08 0.91
N HIS A 168 -9.60 -4.85 1.13
CA HIS A 168 -8.21 -4.54 1.43
C HIS A 168 -8.08 -3.62 2.64
N ALA A 169 -7.12 -3.92 3.55
CA ALA A 169 -6.99 -3.17 4.81
C ALA A 169 -6.48 -1.74 4.61
N ASN A 170 -5.60 -1.50 3.64
CA ASN A 170 -5.09 -0.17 3.31
C ASN A 170 -5.98 0.50 2.25
N PRO A 171 -6.63 1.65 2.57
CA PRO A 171 -7.53 2.33 1.63
C PRO A 171 -6.83 2.82 0.37
N GLN A 172 -5.57 3.29 0.47
CA GLN A 172 -4.83 3.76 -0.71
C GLN A 172 -4.60 2.60 -1.70
N VAL A 173 -4.22 1.42 -1.20
CA VAL A 173 -4.06 0.22 -2.02
C VAL A 173 -5.41 -0.23 -2.59
N ALA A 174 -6.49 -0.16 -1.78
CA ALA A 174 -7.84 -0.47 -2.23
C ALA A 174 -8.27 0.42 -3.40
N ASP A 175 -7.98 1.72 -3.34
CA ASP A 175 -8.29 2.69 -4.40
C ASP A 175 -7.48 2.40 -5.67
N LEU A 176 -6.21 2.05 -5.53
CA LEU A 176 -5.38 1.66 -6.68
C LEU A 176 -5.90 0.39 -7.36
N ILE A 177 -6.28 -0.64 -6.59
CA ILE A 177 -6.87 -1.86 -7.13
C ILE A 177 -8.20 -1.57 -7.83
N ARG A 178 -9.05 -0.74 -7.21
CA ARG A 178 -10.34 -0.33 -7.78
C ARG A 178 -10.16 0.37 -9.12
N THR A 179 -9.25 1.34 -9.17
CA THR A 179 -8.97 2.13 -10.38
C THR A 179 -8.38 1.25 -11.49
N HIS A 180 -7.49 0.33 -11.13
CA HIS A 180 -6.81 -0.53 -12.10
C HIS A 180 -7.73 -1.57 -12.74
N TYR A 181 -8.53 -2.27 -11.93
CA TYR A 181 -9.39 -3.35 -12.42
C TYR A 181 -10.83 -2.94 -12.71
N GLY A 182 -11.28 -1.78 -12.25
CA GLY A 182 -12.69 -1.38 -12.35
C GLY A 182 -13.64 -2.24 -11.51
N LEU A 183 -13.13 -2.93 -10.49
CA LEU A 183 -13.89 -3.84 -9.64
C LEU A 183 -14.29 -3.18 -8.31
N PRO A 184 -15.38 -3.65 -7.67
CA PRO A 184 -15.77 -3.18 -6.34
C PRO A 184 -14.72 -3.56 -5.29
N VAL A 185 -14.07 -2.56 -4.68
CA VAL A 185 -13.10 -2.75 -3.60
C VAL A 185 -13.55 -1.97 -2.37
N THR A 186 -13.62 -2.64 -1.25
CA THR A 186 -13.94 -2.05 0.05
C THR A 186 -12.67 -1.94 0.90
N ALA A 187 -12.43 -0.77 1.47
CA ALA A 187 -11.35 -0.60 2.44
C ALA A 187 -11.85 -1.00 3.84
N GLY A 188 -11.16 -1.92 4.49
CA GLY A 188 -11.56 -2.37 5.82
C GLY A 188 -10.80 -3.58 6.33
N ASN A 189 -11.05 -3.91 7.59
CA ASN A 189 -10.49 -5.11 8.20
C ASN A 189 -11.33 -6.33 7.80
N PRO A 190 -10.75 -7.40 7.25
CA PRO A 190 -11.46 -8.62 6.86
C PRO A 190 -12.30 -9.24 7.99
N ARG A 191 -11.77 -9.26 9.21
CA ARG A 191 -12.47 -9.82 10.37
C ARG A 191 -13.75 -9.04 10.68
N SER A 192 -13.66 -7.70 10.72
CA SER A 192 -14.83 -6.86 10.98
C SER A 192 -15.88 -6.98 9.88
N TYR A 193 -15.45 -7.10 8.63
CA TYR A 193 -16.35 -7.28 7.50
C TYR A 193 -17.14 -8.59 7.60
N LEU A 194 -16.46 -9.70 7.90
CA LEU A 194 -17.08 -11.03 8.01
C LEU A 194 -18.00 -11.18 9.23
N THR A 195 -17.83 -10.35 10.28
CA THR A 195 -18.70 -10.38 11.46
C THR A 195 -19.94 -9.49 11.34
N GLN A 196 -19.99 -8.61 10.35
CA GLN A 196 -21.11 -7.69 10.11
C GLN A 196 -22.00 -8.11 8.93
N SER A 197 -21.60 -9.10 8.17
CA SER A 197 -22.33 -9.70 7.05
C SER A 197 -23.05 -10.97 7.49
#